data_3e264729083123e2a374186d0d4e8838
#
_entry.id   3e264729083123e2a374186d0d4e8838
#
_cell.length_a   1.000
_cell.length_b   1.000
_cell.length_c   1.000
_cell.angle_alpha   90.00
_cell.angle_beta   90.00
_cell.angle_gamma   90.00
#
_symmetry.space_group_name_H-M   'P 1'
#
loop_
_entity.id
_entity.type
_entity.pdbx_description
1 polymer ?
#
loop_
_entity_poly.entity_id
_entity_poly.type
_entity_poly.pdbx_seq_one_letter_code
_entity_poly.pdbx_strand_id
1 'polypeptide(L)'
;MPQGNGVSNGLERGGQEMEFEPANWKPLEIQIGQRCAEFMWMWRQNGLEYYKHIDTRRYLILDAEGRTYRRRDGDLVVVDFAEEFCRVAEAIDV
;
A
#
# COMPACT_ATOMS: atom_id res chain seq x y z
N MET A 1 -24.10 -9.52 21.36
CA MET A 1 -23.88 -9.04 21.45
C MET A 1 -23.71 -8.82 21.37
N PRO A 2 -23.57 -9.23 21.12
CA PRO A 2 -23.22 -8.89 20.93
C PRO A 2 -22.98 -8.84 20.62
N GLN A 3 -22.84 -9.09 20.40
CA GLN A 3 -22.49 -8.83 20.17
C GLN A 3 -22.29 -8.70 19.72
N GLY A 4 -22.23 -9.33 19.56
CA GLY A 4 -22.01 -8.94 19.21
C GLY A 4 -21.74 -9.09 18.76
N ASN A 5 -21.69 -9.36 18.56
CA ASN A 5 -21.45 -9.25 18.35
C ASN A 5 -21.21 -9.44 18.04
N GLY A 6 -21.11 -10.09 17.85
CA GLY A 6 -20.93 -9.98 17.70
C GLY A 6 -20.67 -10.42 17.35
N VAL A 7 -20.72 -10.76 17.20
CA VAL A 7 -20.52 -10.80 17.11
C VAL A 7 -20.19 -11.16 16.89
N SER A 8 -20.14 -11.64 16.85
CA SER A 8 -19.84 -11.60 16.87
C SER A 8 -19.50 -11.92 16.62
N ASN A 9 -19.48 -12.50 16.60
CA ASN A 9 -19.13 -12.49 16.53
C ASN A 9 -18.67 -12.78 16.21
N GLY A 10 -18.60 -13.37 16.18
CA GLY A 10 -18.23 -13.25 16.00
C GLY A 10 -17.72 -13.63 15.49
N LEU A 11 -17.73 -13.96 15.34
CA LEU A 11 -17.31 -13.93 15.07
C LEU A 11 -16.71 -14.20 14.85
N GLU A 12 -16.49 -14.40 14.77
CA GLU A 12 -15.93 -14.22 14.68
C GLU A 12 -15.28 -14.40 14.41
N ARG A 13 -14.81 -14.86 14.32
CA ARG A 13 -14.25 -14.71 14.03
C ARG A 13 -13.29 -14.64 14.01
N GLY A 14 -12.82 -14.81 14.09
CA GLY A 14 -12.09 -14.39 14.05
C GLY A 14 -11.22 -14.29 13.69
N GLY A 15 -10.89 -14.33 13.69
CA GLY A 15 -10.28 -13.96 13.30
C GLY A 15 -9.80 -13.78 12.57
N GLN A 16 -10.01 -13.94 12.37
CA GLN A 16 -9.92 -13.63 11.67
C GLN A 16 -9.62 -12.72 11.32
N GLU A 17 -9.62 -12.56 11.55
CA GLU A 17 -9.58 -11.83 11.32
C GLU A 17 -9.10 -11.18 10.56
N MET A 18 -8.91 -11.16 10.11
CA MET A 18 -8.57 -10.66 9.31
C MET A 18 -8.77 -9.74 8.83
N GLU A 19 -8.85 -9.38 8.82
CA GLU A 19 -9.11 -8.80 8.45
C GLU A 19 -8.91 -7.70 7.79
N PHE A 20 -9.46 -6.95 7.91
CA PHE A 20 -9.34 -5.85 7.15
C PHE A 20 -8.52 -4.86 7.82
N GLU A 21 -7.32 -4.61 7.40
CA GLU A 21 -6.54 -3.54 7.93
C GLU A 21 -6.90 -2.32 7.13
N PRO A 22 -7.11 -1.18 7.76
CA PRO A 22 -7.41 0.02 7.00
C PRO A 22 -6.22 0.44 6.18
N ALA A 23 -6.48 0.96 5.01
CA ALA A 23 -5.42 1.47 4.16
C ALA A 23 -4.70 2.62 4.85
N ASN A 24 -3.40 2.67 4.68
CA ASN A 24 -2.63 3.78 5.21
C ASN A 24 -2.08 4.58 4.04
N TRP A 25 -2.65 5.75 3.82
CA TRP A 25 -2.26 6.60 2.71
C TRP A 25 -1.21 7.64 3.11
N LYS A 26 -0.91 7.72 4.39
CA LYS A 26 -0.07 8.79 4.88
C LYS A 26 1.32 8.84 4.27
N PRO A 27 2.03 7.72 4.13
CA PRO A 27 3.35 7.80 3.52
C PRO A 27 3.31 8.35 2.11
N LEU A 28 2.27 7.98 1.37
CA LEU A 28 2.16 8.43 0.00
C LEU A 28 1.68 9.89 -0.05
N GLU A 29 0.75 10.25 0.82
CA GLU A 29 0.28 11.62 0.86
C GLU A 29 1.37 12.63 1.13
N ILE A 30 2.30 12.26 2.00
CA ILE A 30 3.41 13.14 2.30
C ILE A 30 4.20 13.44 1.05
N GLN A 31 4.32 12.46 0.17
CA GLN A 31 5.13 12.61 -1.03
C GLN A 31 4.40 13.30 -2.17
N ILE A 32 3.15 12.95 -2.42
CA ILE A 32 2.49 13.42 -3.64
C ILE A 32 1.13 14.07 -3.42
N GLY A 33 0.69 14.18 -2.16
CA GLY A 33 -0.55 14.90 -1.88
C GLY A 33 -1.73 14.31 -2.62
N GLN A 34 -2.43 15.14 -3.34
CA GLN A 34 -3.66 14.72 -4.00
C GLN A 34 -3.45 13.69 -5.09
N ARG A 35 -2.24 13.54 -5.58
CA ARG A 35 -1.99 12.54 -6.60
C ARG A 35 -2.12 11.12 -6.07
N CYS A 36 -2.35 10.96 -4.76
CA CYS A 36 -2.68 9.65 -4.22
C CYS A 36 -3.88 9.04 -4.94
N ALA A 37 -4.74 9.88 -5.50
CA ALA A 37 -5.91 9.37 -6.22
C ALA A 37 -5.52 8.57 -7.46
N GLU A 38 -4.28 8.63 -7.89
CA GLU A 38 -3.80 7.83 -9.02
C GLU A 38 -3.48 6.39 -8.61
N PHE A 39 -3.56 6.10 -7.32
CA PHE A 39 -3.14 4.80 -6.80
C PHE A 39 -4.26 4.09 -6.05
N MET A 40 -4.11 2.77 -5.93
CA MET A 40 -4.94 1.95 -5.06
C MET A 40 -4.03 1.38 -3.99
N TRP A 41 -4.50 1.41 -2.73
CA TRP A 41 -3.76 0.73 -1.68
C TRP A 41 -4.09 -0.75 -1.77
N MET A 42 -3.07 -1.58 -1.87
CA MET A 42 -3.29 -3.00 -2.10
C MET A 42 -3.19 -3.82 -0.83
N TRP A 43 -2.10 -3.66 -0.07
CA TRP A 43 -1.99 -4.37 1.20
C TRP A 43 -0.78 -3.84 1.95
N ARG A 44 -0.63 -4.32 3.18
CA ARG A 44 0.52 -4.00 4.01
C ARG A 44 1.22 -5.30 4.36
N GLN A 45 2.52 -5.31 4.31
CA GLN A 45 3.28 -6.49 4.67
C GLN A 45 4.63 -6.07 5.23
N ASN A 46 4.96 -6.56 6.41
CA ASN A 46 6.25 -6.25 7.04
C ASN A 46 6.52 -4.76 7.17
N GLY A 47 5.47 -4.00 7.50
CA GLY A 47 5.63 -2.57 7.70
C GLY A 47 5.69 -1.77 6.42
N LEU A 48 5.46 -2.39 5.29
CA LEU A 48 5.49 -1.71 4.01
C LEU A 48 4.11 -1.63 3.41
N GLU A 49 3.77 -0.45 2.88
CA GLU A 49 2.49 -0.23 2.21
C GLU A 49 2.70 -0.44 0.73
N TYR A 50 1.85 -1.23 0.13
CA TYR A 50 1.93 -1.53 -1.30
C TYR A 50 0.82 -0.78 -2.02
N TYR A 51 1.19 0.12 -2.92
CA TYR A 51 0.24 0.88 -3.71
C TYR A 51 0.42 0.51 -5.18
N LYS A 52 -0.68 0.46 -5.91
CA LYS A 52 -0.64 0.10 -7.32
C LYS A 52 -1.19 1.26 -8.13
N HIS A 53 -0.45 1.69 -9.12
CA HIS A 53 -0.93 2.79 -9.96
C HIS A 53 -2.09 2.31 -10.82
N ILE A 54 -3.14 3.09 -10.87
CA ILE A 54 -4.36 2.68 -11.55
C ILE A 54 -4.13 2.46 -13.04
N ASP A 55 -3.39 3.33 -13.66
CA ASP A 55 -3.19 3.25 -15.11
C ASP A 55 -2.08 2.31 -15.53
N THR A 56 -0.93 2.40 -14.87
CA THR A 56 0.21 1.59 -15.29
C THR A 56 0.22 0.21 -14.69
N ARG A 57 -0.50 0.03 -13.58
CA ARG A 57 -0.54 -1.21 -12.85
C ARG A 57 0.77 -1.57 -12.18
N ARG A 58 1.69 -0.64 -12.09
CA ARG A 58 2.96 -0.86 -11.42
C ARG A 58 2.83 -0.53 -9.95
N TYR A 59 3.70 -1.15 -9.14
CA TYR A 59 3.63 -1.00 -7.70
C TYR A 59 4.64 -0.01 -7.17
N LEU A 60 4.21 0.74 -6.15
CA LEU A 60 5.05 1.66 -5.42
C LEU A 60 5.01 1.19 -3.97
N ILE A 61 6.14 0.98 -3.35
CA ILE A 61 6.25 0.40 -2.02
C ILE A 61 6.90 1.38 -1.08
N LEU A 62 6.21 1.75 -0.01
CA LEU A 62 6.72 2.73 0.95
C LEU A 62 6.63 2.18 2.37
N ASP A 63 7.57 2.58 3.23
CA ASP A 63 7.41 2.28 4.64
C ASP A 63 6.67 3.44 5.30
N ALA A 64 6.46 3.35 6.60
CA ALA A 64 5.65 4.35 7.29
C ALA A 64 6.25 5.74 7.25
N GLU A 65 7.54 5.83 6.99
CA GLU A 65 8.22 7.11 6.96
C GLU A 65 8.39 7.65 5.56
N GLY A 66 7.88 6.93 4.57
CA GLY A 66 7.97 7.39 3.19
C GLY A 66 9.17 6.90 2.45
N ARG A 67 10.01 6.08 3.10
CA ARG A 67 11.15 5.53 2.40
C ARG A 67 10.65 4.59 1.33
N THR A 68 11.25 4.63 0.16
CA THR A 68 10.74 3.95 -1.03
C THR A 68 11.57 2.73 -1.36
N TYR A 69 10.92 1.68 -1.78
CA TYR A 69 11.58 0.42 -2.06
C TYR A 69 11.19 -0.11 -3.43
N ARG A 70 12.06 -0.89 -4.00
CA ARG A 70 11.77 -1.59 -5.25
C ARG A 70 12.24 -3.02 -5.10
N ARG A 71 11.48 -3.96 -5.65
CA ARG A 71 11.89 -5.35 -5.64
C ARG A 71 12.89 -5.58 -6.77
N ARG A 72 14.04 -6.12 -6.43
CA ARG A 72 15.07 -6.37 -7.41
C ARG A 72 15.66 -7.75 -7.11
N ASP A 73 15.54 -8.67 -8.06
CA ASP A 73 16.07 -10.02 -7.90
C ASP A 73 15.58 -10.68 -6.62
N GLY A 74 14.32 -10.45 -6.30
CA GLY A 74 13.72 -11.07 -5.13
C GLY A 74 13.88 -10.32 -3.84
N ASP A 75 14.73 -9.30 -3.82
CA ASP A 75 14.95 -8.53 -2.61
C ASP A 75 14.39 -7.13 -2.76
N LEU A 76 14.09 -6.51 -1.63
CA LEU A 76 13.65 -5.11 -1.63
C LEU A 76 14.86 -4.24 -1.40
N VAL A 77 15.06 -3.26 -2.25
CA VAL A 77 16.16 -2.31 -2.09
C VAL A 77 15.58 -0.91 -1.99
N VAL A 78 16.27 -0.06 -1.22
CA VAL A 78 15.84 1.32 -1.06
C VAL A 78 16.20 2.09 -2.31
N VAL A 79 15.26 2.88 -2.81
CA VAL A 79 15.48 3.67 -4.02
C VAL A 79 15.00 5.09 -3.78
N ASP A 80 15.35 5.99 -4.70
CA ASP A 80 14.91 7.36 -4.60
C ASP A 80 13.43 7.45 -4.96
N PHE A 81 12.67 8.19 -4.16
CA PHE A 81 11.22 8.26 -4.38
C PHE A 81 10.92 8.88 -5.75
N ALA A 82 11.55 9.98 -6.09
CA ALA A 82 11.22 10.67 -7.33
C ALA A 82 11.46 9.79 -8.55
N GLU A 83 12.57 9.07 -8.54
CA GLU A 83 12.86 8.17 -9.64
C GLU A 83 11.87 7.05 -9.72
N GLU A 84 11.56 6.47 -8.56
CA GLU A 84 10.64 5.35 -8.56
C GLU A 84 9.23 5.79 -8.93
N PHE A 85 8.83 6.97 -8.48
CA PHE A 85 7.52 7.48 -8.81
C PHE A 85 7.38 7.67 -10.31
N CYS A 86 8.42 8.21 -10.96
CA CYS A 86 8.39 8.37 -12.40
C CYS A 86 8.26 7.02 -13.10
N ARG A 87 9.03 6.03 -12.62
CA ARG A 87 8.96 4.70 -13.23
C ARG A 87 7.57 4.11 -13.11
N VAL A 88 6.92 4.33 -11.96
CA VAL A 88 5.62 3.74 -11.71
C VAL A 88 4.50 4.52 -12.38
N ALA A 89 4.52 5.83 -12.24
CA ALA A 89 3.39 6.63 -12.67
C ALA A 89 3.46 7.04 -14.13
N GLU A 90 4.69 7.15 -14.66
CA GLU A 90 4.81 7.65 -15.98
C GLU A 90 5.41 6.68 -16.89
N ALA A 91 5.08 5.53 -16.81
CA ALA A 91 5.62 4.53 -17.56
C ALA A 91 5.23 4.69 -18.92
N ILE A 92 5.87 5.20 -19.67
CA ILE A 92 5.49 5.32 -20.84
C ILE A 92 5.89 4.53 -21.72
N ASP A 93 5.60 4.14 -22.36
CA ASP A 93 5.94 3.30 -23.11
C ASP A 93 6.04 3.73 -24.17
N VAL A 94 6.29 3.99 -24.62
CA VAL A 94 6.34 4.35 -25.67
C VAL A 94 6.67 3.98 -26.40
#